data_293e3eee501e1085c7edec75966bca7b
#
_entry.id   293e3eee501e1085c7edec75966bca7b
#
_cell.length_a   1.000
_cell.length_b   1.000
_cell.length_c   1.000
_cell.angle_alpha   90.00
_cell.angle_beta   90.00
_cell.angle_gamma   90.00
#
_symmetry.space_group_name_H-M   'P 1'
#
loop_
_entity.id
_entity.type
_entity.pdbx_description
1 polymer ?
#
loop_
_entity_poly.entity_id
_entity_poly.type
_entity_poly.pdbx_seq_one_letter_code
_entity_poly.pdbx_strand_id
1 'polypeptide(L)'
;MELDVVPAETLLASPYDGNVAHLLDRAVAEHPDTVAIEHAGESITYREFGDRVARFAGGLRELGIEAGDRVGLYMPNGIPFCTAVWGCCHAGVIASPLNPEYRRREIEYQLDHADAEAVIVEDDAEDHVREAVATLETDIVRATTEGEHPSVLALGAGRADAAVVDRADDDVLLQPYTSGTTGRPKGVLLTHRNFRVQIAQSVSSYSASPIQGDGIIALPMYHITGMLGMMASLCAGRTLHLLRPDQWDPELVLETLDEHDVPAFTGVAAMFVDLLEAHDPDEYDLSTLVRAGQGGDKLPKPTQERFEEAFDAPLSEGYGLTETTATSHTIRWSSLGNRPGSVGQPVGHTRSKVVDEEGTELGPGEEGEILIAGPQVMKGYYENPEANEAAFTEDGFFRTGDVGTRDEDNYYYIKGREKEMILTAGYNVYPREIENLLYEHPAIHEAAVFGVPDERRGETVAAAITPKTGADLTESDVEEYVLGELAPYKHPRIVEIRRDLPKTGSGKIRKTMLRDEFIDEHDL
;
A
#
# COMPACT_ATOMS: atom_id res chain seq x y z
N MET A 1 24.03 -18.96 9.78
CA MET A 1 23.62 -19.63 8.53
C MET A 1 23.30 -18.49 7.59
N GLU A 2 24.20 -18.20 6.64
CA GLU A 2 23.90 -17.22 5.58
C GLU A 2 22.73 -17.78 4.81
N LEU A 3 21.58 -17.15 4.94
CA LEU A 3 20.41 -17.46 4.13
C LEU A 3 20.76 -17.04 2.71
N ASP A 4 20.89 -18.00 1.81
CA ASP A 4 21.04 -17.77 0.37
C ASP A 4 19.77 -17.06 -0.13
N VAL A 5 19.78 -15.74 -0.03
CA VAL A 5 18.79 -14.90 -0.72
C VAL A 5 19.00 -15.17 -2.20
N VAL A 6 18.04 -15.86 -2.83
CA VAL A 6 18.10 -16.10 -4.28
C VAL A 6 18.24 -14.72 -4.95
N PRO A 7 19.34 -14.45 -5.66
CA PRO A 7 19.53 -13.14 -6.29
C PRO A 7 18.34 -12.86 -7.22
N ALA A 8 17.83 -11.64 -7.22
CA ALA A 8 16.72 -11.25 -8.10
C ALA A 8 17.06 -11.52 -9.59
N GLU A 9 18.36 -11.51 -9.97
CA GLU A 9 18.83 -11.96 -11.28
C GLU A 9 18.45 -13.42 -11.59
N THR A 10 18.49 -14.30 -10.59
CA THR A 10 18.10 -15.71 -10.77
C THR A 10 16.58 -15.85 -10.89
N LEU A 11 15.83 -14.97 -10.23
CA LEU A 11 14.36 -14.93 -10.27
C LEU A 11 13.83 -14.16 -11.49
N LEU A 12 14.66 -13.31 -12.10
CA LEU A 12 14.38 -12.60 -13.34
C LEU A 12 14.87 -13.37 -14.58
N ALA A 13 15.67 -14.44 -14.39
CA ALA A 13 16.13 -15.28 -15.49
C ALA A 13 15.01 -16.21 -15.99
N SER A 14 15.05 -16.55 -17.28
CA SER A 14 14.19 -17.62 -17.83
C SER A 14 14.19 -18.86 -16.91
N PRO A 15 13.03 -19.43 -16.55
CA PRO A 15 11.72 -19.37 -17.23
C PRO A 15 10.75 -18.31 -16.69
N TYR A 16 11.20 -17.30 -15.98
CA TYR A 16 10.35 -16.35 -15.25
C TYR A 16 10.16 -14.99 -15.95
N ASP A 17 10.62 -14.84 -17.20
CA ASP A 17 10.39 -13.62 -18.00
C ASP A 17 8.94 -13.58 -18.51
N GLY A 18 8.44 -12.38 -18.72
CA GLY A 18 7.15 -12.14 -19.33
C GLY A 18 5.99 -12.16 -18.34
N ASN A 19 4.90 -12.85 -18.69
CA ASN A 19 3.66 -12.75 -17.93
C ASN A 19 3.77 -13.32 -16.50
N VAL A 20 3.41 -12.47 -15.51
CA VAL A 20 3.44 -12.82 -14.09
C VAL A 20 2.51 -14.00 -13.73
N ALA A 21 1.48 -14.27 -14.55
CA ALA A 21 0.55 -15.37 -14.33
C ALA A 21 1.24 -16.74 -14.27
N HIS A 22 2.39 -16.92 -14.95
CA HIS A 22 3.16 -18.15 -14.85
C HIS A 22 3.67 -18.48 -13.44
N LEU A 23 3.81 -17.46 -12.58
CA LEU A 23 4.19 -17.70 -11.17
C LEU A 23 3.04 -18.35 -10.40
N LEU A 24 1.79 -17.96 -10.68
CA LEU A 24 0.61 -18.61 -10.10
C LEU A 24 0.43 -20.01 -10.67
N ASP A 25 0.56 -20.20 -11.98
CA ASP A 25 0.45 -21.54 -12.61
C ASP A 25 1.41 -22.54 -11.98
N ARG A 26 2.63 -22.09 -11.66
CA ARG A 26 3.59 -22.93 -10.94
C ARG A 26 3.08 -23.29 -9.55
N ALA A 27 2.57 -22.33 -8.76
CA ALA A 27 2.04 -22.61 -7.44
C ALA A 27 0.84 -23.57 -7.50
N VAL A 28 -0.05 -23.40 -8.47
CA VAL A 28 -1.18 -24.33 -8.73
C VAL A 28 -0.68 -25.74 -9.05
N ALA A 29 0.38 -25.87 -9.86
CA ALA A 29 0.93 -27.18 -10.22
C ALA A 29 1.67 -27.86 -9.05
N GLU A 30 2.36 -27.09 -8.21
CA GLU A 30 3.13 -27.59 -7.06
C GLU A 30 2.25 -27.90 -5.85
N HIS A 31 1.14 -27.15 -5.64
CA HIS A 31 0.28 -27.21 -4.46
C HIS A 31 -1.22 -27.41 -4.76
N PRO A 32 -1.63 -28.26 -5.72
CA PRO A 32 -2.99 -28.26 -6.27
C PRO A 32 -4.10 -28.49 -5.23
N ASP A 33 -3.83 -29.30 -4.21
CA ASP A 33 -4.81 -29.73 -3.21
C ASP A 33 -4.68 -28.95 -1.88
N THR A 34 -3.73 -28.00 -1.78
CA THR A 34 -3.60 -27.06 -0.66
C THR A 34 -4.67 -25.98 -0.79
N VAL A 35 -5.21 -25.52 0.33
CA VAL A 35 -6.09 -24.34 0.37
C VAL A 35 -5.28 -23.12 -0.07
N ALA A 36 -5.76 -22.43 -1.09
CA ALA A 36 -5.12 -21.21 -1.59
C ALA A 36 -5.62 -19.97 -0.84
N ILE A 37 -6.95 -19.89 -0.64
CA ILE A 37 -7.58 -18.72 -0.03
C ILE A 37 -8.68 -19.20 0.94
N GLU A 38 -8.71 -18.57 2.11
CA GLU A 38 -9.82 -18.61 3.05
C GLU A 38 -10.41 -17.20 3.23
N HIS A 39 -11.71 -17.09 3.12
CA HIS A 39 -12.41 -15.80 3.21
C HIS A 39 -13.86 -16.00 3.64
N ALA A 40 -14.28 -15.37 4.75
CA ALA A 40 -15.67 -15.35 5.22
C ALA A 40 -16.33 -16.76 5.29
N GLY A 41 -15.56 -17.79 5.67
CA GLY A 41 -16.02 -19.18 5.77
C GLY A 41 -16.04 -19.95 4.44
N GLU A 42 -15.61 -19.35 3.32
CA GLU A 42 -15.35 -20.04 2.07
C GLU A 42 -13.86 -20.38 1.97
N SER A 43 -13.52 -21.64 1.63
CA SER A 43 -12.18 -22.11 1.34
C SER A 43 -12.09 -22.59 -0.09
N ILE A 44 -11.00 -22.24 -0.80
CA ILE A 44 -10.77 -22.65 -2.17
C ILE A 44 -9.34 -23.17 -2.32
N THR A 45 -9.18 -24.35 -2.94
CA THR A 45 -7.86 -24.93 -3.22
C THR A 45 -7.15 -24.22 -4.37
N TYR A 46 -5.82 -24.39 -4.48
CA TYR A 46 -5.05 -23.86 -5.63
C TYR A 46 -5.57 -24.36 -6.97
N ARG A 47 -5.99 -25.62 -7.07
CA ARG A 47 -6.62 -26.18 -8.28
C ARG A 47 -7.90 -25.43 -8.64
N GLU A 48 -8.81 -25.27 -7.68
CA GLU A 48 -10.08 -24.56 -7.89
C GLU A 48 -9.87 -23.09 -8.21
N PHE A 49 -8.89 -22.48 -7.56
CA PHE A 49 -8.52 -21.08 -7.82
C PHE A 49 -7.94 -20.93 -9.23
N GLY A 50 -7.00 -21.80 -9.65
CA GLY A 50 -6.46 -21.81 -11.01
C GLY A 50 -7.55 -21.99 -12.08
N ASP A 51 -8.50 -22.90 -11.83
CA ASP A 51 -9.66 -23.09 -12.73
C ASP A 51 -10.54 -21.84 -12.81
N ARG A 52 -10.79 -21.15 -11.69
CA ARG A 52 -11.55 -19.87 -11.68
C ARG A 52 -10.80 -18.79 -12.45
N VAL A 53 -9.49 -18.66 -12.26
CA VAL A 53 -8.63 -17.70 -12.98
C VAL A 53 -8.67 -17.93 -14.48
N ALA A 54 -8.49 -19.17 -14.93
CA ALA A 54 -8.53 -19.52 -16.36
C ALA A 54 -9.92 -19.24 -16.98
N ARG A 55 -11.00 -19.56 -16.26
CA ARG A 55 -12.37 -19.24 -16.69
C ARG A 55 -12.60 -17.73 -16.76
N PHE A 56 -12.11 -16.97 -15.79
CA PHE A 56 -12.21 -15.51 -15.80
C PHE A 56 -11.49 -14.93 -17.04
N ALA A 57 -10.26 -15.36 -17.31
CA ALA A 57 -9.53 -14.95 -18.52
C ALA A 57 -10.27 -15.32 -19.82
N GLY A 58 -10.86 -16.52 -19.85
CA GLY A 58 -11.71 -16.95 -20.96
C GLY A 58 -12.94 -16.07 -21.16
N GLY A 59 -13.59 -15.66 -20.05
CA GLY A 59 -14.75 -14.78 -20.06
C GLY A 59 -14.44 -13.37 -20.56
N LEU A 60 -13.29 -12.80 -20.21
CA LEU A 60 -12.85 -11.51 -20.76
C LEU A 60 -12.73 -11.57 -22.29
N ARG A 61 -12.16 -12.65 -22.83
CA ARG A 61 -12.06 -12.84 -24.29
C ARG A 61 -13.43 -13.00 -24.98
N GLU A 62 -14.39 -13.69 -24.32
CA GLU A 62 -15.76 -13.80 -24.86
C GLU A 62 -16.49 -12.44 -24.88
N LEU A 63 -16.10 -11.50 -24.00
CA LEU A 63 -16.58 -10.11 -24.02
C LEU A 63 -15.86 -9.26 -25.07
N GLY A 64 -14.87 -9.79 -25.77
CA GLY A 64 -14.08 -9.06 -26.76
C GLY A 64 -12.96 -8.20 -26.16
N ILE A 65 -12.66 -8.36 -24.86
CA ILE A 65 -11.56 -7.66 -24.18
C ILE A 65 -10.26 -8.34 -24.56
N GLU A 66 -9.35 -7.58 -25.16
CA GLU A 66 -8.10 -8.08 -25.72
C GLU A 66 -6.89 -7.79 -24.79
N ALA A 67 -5.77 -8.40 -25.09
CA ALA A 67 -4.53 -8.16 -24.35
C ALA A 67 -4.03 -6.72 -24.55
N GLY A 68 -3.84 -6.01 -23.44
CA GLY A 68 -3.46 -4.60 -23.41
C GLY A 68 -4.63 -3.65 -23.15
N ASP A 69 -5.88 -4.12 -23.27
CA ASP A 69 -7.04 -3.36 -22.85
C ASP A 69 -7.07 -3.20 -21.33
N ARG A 70 -7.84 -2.25 -20.84
CA ARG A 70 -7.97 -1.94 -19.41
C ARG A 70 -9.36 -2.28 -18.91
N VAL A 71 -9.38 -2.81 -17.68
CA VAL A 71 -10.64 -3.03 -16.96
C VAL A 71 -10.55 -2.46 -15.55
N GLY A 72 -11.58 -1.74 -15.14
CA GLY A 72 -11.73 -1.29 -13.76
C GLY A 72 -12.09 -2.47 -12.85
N LEU A 73 -11.51 -2.55 -11.66
CA LEU A 73 -11.88 -3.51 -10.62
C LEU A 73 -12.50 -2.75 -9.44
N TYR A 74 -13.82 -2.74 -9.34
CA TYR A 74 -14.57 -2.05 -8.29
C TYR A 74 -15.21 -3.07 -7.37
N MET A 75 -14.46 -3.60 -6.42
CA MET A 75 -14.92 -4.59 -5.45
C MET A 75 -14.01 -4.63 -4.21
N PRO A 76 -14.52 -5.07 -3.05
CA PRO A 76 -13.73 -5.22 -1.83
C PRO A 76 -12.76 -6.40 -1.90
N ASN A 77 -11.96 -6.57 -0.83
CA ASN A 77 -11.16 -7.78 -0.65
C ASN A 77 -12.06 -9.02 -0.64
N GLY A 78 -11.64 -10.05 -1.37
CA GLY A 78 -12.35 -11.31 -1.46
C GLY A 78 -11.81 -12.23 -2.54
N ILE A 79 -12.30 -13.45 -2.60
CA ILE A 79 -11.96 -14.42 -3.65
C ILE A 79 -12.27 -13.87 -5.05
N PRO A 80 -13.39 -13.13 -5.28
CA PRO A 80 -13.68 -12.50 -6.57
C PRO A 80 -12.62 -11.51 -7.00
N PHE A 81 -12.12 -10.66 -6.10
CA PHE A 81 -11.05 -9.69 -6.39
C PHE A 81 -9.75 -10.41 -6.79
N CYS A 82 -9.31 -11.41 -6.02
CA CYS A 82 -8.13 -12.22 -6.34
C CYS A 82 -8.27 -12.90 -7.70
N THR A 83 -9.45 -13.47 -7.99
CA THR A 83 -9.77 -14.10 -9.27
C THR A 83 -9.69 -13.11 -10.43
N ALA A 84 -10.22 -11.90 -10.25
CA ALA A 84 -10.22 -10.86 -11.28
C ALA A 84 -8.80 -10.37 -11.59
N VAL A 85 -7.99 -10.08 -10.57
CA VAL A 85 -6.59 -9.66 -10.76
C VAL A 85 -5.80 -10.71 -11.52
N TRP A 86 -5.82 -11.96 -11.05
CA TRP A 86 -5.08 -13.04 -11.71
C TRP A 86 -5.66 -13.42 -13.07
N GLY A 87 -6.97 -13.30 -13.26
CA GLY A 87 -7.63 -13.50 -14.54
C GLY A 87 -7.23 -12.44 -15.57
N CYS A 88 -7.11 -11.17 -15.16
CA CYS A 88 -6.54 -10.11 -16.00
C CYS A 88 -5.08 -10.41 -16.36
N CYS A 89 -4.24 -10.81 -15.40
CA CYS A 89 -2.87 -11.23 -15.67
C CYS A 89 -2.83 -12.35 -16.70
N HIS A 90 -3.65 -13.37 -16.52
CA HIS A 90 -3.73 -14.55 -17.40
C HIS A 90 -4.19 -14.19 -18.82
N ALA A 91 -5.14 -13.25 -18.96
CA ALA A 91 -5.63 -12.74 -20.24
C ALA A 91 -4.70 -11.70 -20.87
N GLY A 92 -3.69 -11.20 -20.15
CA GLY A 92 -2.84 -10.10 -20.60
C GLY A 92 -3.52 -8.72 -20.57
N VAL A 93 -4.64 -8.60 -19.86
CA VAL A 93 -5.44 -7.38 -19.68
C VAL A 93 -4.90 -6.56 -18.52
N ILE A 94 -4.94 -5.24 -18.63
CA ILE A 94 -4.46 -4.31 -17.61
C ILE A 94 -5.56 -4.11 -16.57
N ALA A 95 -5.32 -4.50 -15.33
CA ALA A 95 -6.23 -4.25 -14.23
C ALA A 95 -6.04 -2.81 -13.69
N SER A 96 -7.15 -2.09 -13.50
CA SER A 96 -7.19 -0.77 -12.85
C SER A 96 -8.05 -0.85 -11.60
N PRO A 97 -7.45 -1.12 -10.41
CA PRO A 97 -8.22 -1.25 -9.18
C PRO A 97 -8.77 0.09 -8.72
N LEU A 98 -10.05 0.12 -8.34
CA LEU A 98 -10.73 1.26 -7.78
C LEU A 98 -10.99 1.03 -6.29
N ASN A 99 -10.99 2.10 -5.51
CA ASN A 99 -11.45 2.03 -4.13
C ASN A 99 -12.97 1.78 -4.09
N PRO A 100 -13.46 0.73 -3.40
CA PRO A 100 -14.90 0.44 -3.29
C PRO A 100 -15.72 1.54 -2.60
N GLU A 101 -15.07 2.47 -1.90
CA GLU A 101 -15.72 3.64 -1.30
C GLU A 101 -15.95 4.79 -2.28
N TYR A 102 -15.37 4.74 -3.47
CA TYR A 102 -15.52 5.77 -4.49
C TYR A 102 -17.00 5.93 -4.91
N ARG A 103 -17.36 7.15 -5.29
CA ARG A 103 -18.67 7.50 -5.78
C ARG A 103 -18.60 7.91 -7.25
N ARG A 104 -19.74 8.18 -7.83
CA ARG A 104 -19.91 8.44 -9.26
C ARG A 104 -18.76 9.24 -9.91
N ARG A 105 -18.36 10.37 -9.33
CA ARG A 105 -17.37 11.27 -9.97
C ARG A 105 -15.97 10.68 -10.01
N GLU A 106 -15.59 9.94 -8.97
CA GLU A 106 -14.25 9.33 -8.85
C GLU A 106 -14.17 8.12 -9.78
N ILE A 107 -15.23 7.32 -9.83
CA ILE A 107 -15.34 6.16 -10.73
C ILE A 107 -15.34 6.63 -12.18
N GLU A 108 -16.22 7.59 -12.54
CA GLU A 108 -16.29 8.18 -13.88
C GLU A 108 -14.92 8.70 -14.34
N TYR A 109 -14.24 9.49 -13.48
CA TYR A 109 -12.91 10.01 -13.80
C TYR A 109 -11.88 8.90 -14.04
N GLN A 110 -11.81 7.90 -13.17
CA GLN A 110 -10.79 6.86 -13.29
C GLN A 110 -11.04 5.95 -14.51
N LEU A 111 -12.28 5.57 -14.78
CA LEU A 111 -12.62 4.74 -15.92
C LEU A 111 -12.41 5.47 -17.25
N ASP A 112 -12.86 6.73 -17.34
CA ASP A 112 -12.67 7.59 -18.51
C ASP A 112 -11.18 7.82 -18.82
N HIS A 113 -10.41 8.25 -17.80
CA HIS A 113 -8.98 8.50 -17.95
C HIS A 113 -8.19 7.20 -18.25
N ALA A 114 -8.65 6.06 -17.76
CA ALA A 114 -8.04 4.76 -18.04
C ALA A 114 -8.41 4.22 -19.43
N ASP A 115 -9.41 4.79 -20.11
CA ASP A 115 -10.00 4.22 -21.32
C ASP A 115 -10.41 2.76 -21.08
N ALA A 116 -11.20 2.53 -20.04
CA ALA A 116 -11.52 1.21 -19.55
C ALA A 116 -12.70 0.60 -20.34
N GLU A 117 -12.49 -0.56 -20.97
CA GLU A 117 -13.51 -1.31 -21.74
C GLU A 117 -14.66 -1.81 -20.84
N ALA A 118 -14.33 -2.18 -19.60
CA ALA A 118 -15.32 -2.65 -18.64
C ALA A 118 -14.96 -2.24 -17.20
N VAL A 119 -15.97 -2.17 -16.34
CA VAL A 119 -15.82 -2.18 -14.89
C VAL A 119 -16.35 -3.52 -14.35
N ILE A 120 -15.50 -4.20 -13.59
CA ILE A 120 -15.81 -5.48 -12.97
C ILE A 120 -16.23 -5.22 -11.53
N VAL A 121 -17.45 -5.66 -11.19
CA VAL A 121 -18.04 -5.59 -9.85
C VAL A 121 -18.22 -6.99 -9.29
N GLU A 122 -18.33 -7.11 -7.95
CA GLU A 122 -18.48 -8.44 -7.32
C GLU A 122 -19.78 -9.10 -7.79
N ASP A 123 -20.90 -8.48 -7.48
CA ASP A 123 -22.25 -8.95 -7.82
C ASP A 123 -22.93 -7.96 -8.77
N ASP A 124 -24.00 -7.29 -8.33
CA ASP A 124 -24.64 -6.27 -9.10
C ASP A 124 -24.09 -4.88 -8.76
N ALA A 125 -23.93 -4.07 -9.81
CA ALA A 125 -23.43 -2.71 -9.63
C ALA A 125 -24.42 -1.85 -8.85
N GLU A 126 -23.90 -1.11 -7.87
CA GLU A 126 -24.66 -0.07 -7.18
C GLU A 126 -25.06 1.09 -8.13
N ASP A 127 -26.09 1.87 -7.77
CA ASP A 127 -26.60 2.95 -8.61
C ASP A 127 -25.52 3.96 -9.02
N HIS A 128 -24.60 4.30 -8.12
CA HIS A 128 -23.52 5.24 -8.42
C HIS A 128 -22.51 4.71 -9.46
N VAL A 129 -22.31 3.38 -9.56
CA VAL A 129 -21.51 2.77 -10.63
C VAL A 129 -22.26 2.86 -11.96
N ARG A 130 -23.56 2.51 -11.98
CA ARG A 130 -24.41 2.64 -13.17
C ARG A 130 -24.46 4.08 -13.68
N GLU A 131 -24.56 5.05 -12.77
CA GLU A 131 -24.54 6.47 -13.11
C GLU A 131 -23.15 6.90 -13.66
N ALA A 132 -22.04 6.38 -13.10
CA ALA A 132 -20.68 6.70 -13.56
C ALA A 132 -20.45 6.24 -15.00
N VAL A 133 -20.86 5.02 -15.35
CA VAL A 133 -20.66 4.48 -16.71
C VAL A 133 -21.68 4.92 -17.73
N ALA A 134 -22.79 5.55 -17.30
CA ALA A 134 -23.88 5.94 -18.21
C ALA A 134 -23.47 6.91 -19.32
N THR A 135 -22.34 7.62 -19.15
CA THR A 135 -21.77 8.56 -20.13
C THR A 135 -20.50 8.05 -20.80
N LEU A 136 -20.04 6.85 -20.43
CA LEU A 136 -18.83 6.21 -20.93
C LEU A 136 -19.17 5.05 -21.87
N GLU A 137 -18.22 4.64 -22.70
CA GLU A 137 -18.29 3.40 -23.50
C GLU A 137 -17.76 2.20 -22.71
N THR A 138 -18.08 2.11 -21.41
CA THR A 138 -17.58 1.12 -20.46
C THR A 138 -18.70 0.17 -20.05
N ASP A 139 -18.49 -1.13 -20.22
CA ASP A 139 -19.47 -2.15 -19.83
C ASP A 139 -19.39 -2.50 -18.34
N ILE A 140 -20.55 -2.81 -17.71
CA ILE A 140 -20.60 -3.37 -16.37
C ILE A 140 -20.61 -4.90 -16.47
N VAL A 141 -19.68 -5.54 -15.78
CA VAL A 141 -19.51 -6.99 -15.80
C VAL A 141 -19.31 -7.52 -14.37
N ARG A 142 -19.80 -8.71 -14.08
CA ARG A 142 -19.71 -9.32 -12.76
C ARG A 142 -18.58 -10.33 -12.65
N ALA A 143 -17.91 -10.32 -11.50
CA ALA A 143 -16.94 -11.34 -11.14
C ALA A 143 -17.57 -12.66 -10.67
N THR A 144 -18.81 -12.63 -10.18
CA THR A 144 -19.56 -13.81 -9.71
C THR A 144 -20.48 -14.40 -10.80
N THR A 145 -21.17 -15.51 -10.50
CA THR A 145 -22.03 -16.21 -11.48
C THR A 145 -23.50 -15.79 -11.46
N GLU A 146 -23.96 -15.11 -10.40
CA GLU A 146 -25.38 -14.71 -10.21
C GLU A 146 -25.55 -13.20 -10.32
N GLY A 147 -26.71 -12.71 -10.78
CA GLY A 147 -27.11 -11.29 -10.85
C GLY A 147 -27.56 -10.82 -12.25
N GLU A 148 -27.76 -9.49 -12.42
CA GLU A 148 -28.37 -8.90 -13.64
C GLU A 148 -27.38 -8.70 -14.79
N HIS A 149 -26.12 -8.32 -14.49
CA HIS A 149 -25.11 -8.05 -15.52
C HIS A 149 -24.44 -9.33 -16.04
N PRO A 150 -23.79 -9.31 -17.21
CA PRO A 150 -23.01 -10.45 -17.72
C PRO A 150 -21.94 -10.90 -16.69
N SER A 151 -21.80 -12.21 -16.51
CA SER A 151 -20.79 -12.78 -15.61
C SER A 151 -19.58 -13.26 -16.40
N VAL A 152 -18.39 -12.76 -16.04
CA VAL A 152 -17.12 -13.19 -16.64
C VAL A 152 -16.90 -14.69 -16.43
N LEU A 153 -17.16 -15.20 -15.23
CA LEU A 153 -16.99 -16.63 -14.92
C LEU A 153 -17.99 -17.53 -15.65
N ALA A 154 -19.24 -17.07 -15.82
CA ALA A 154 -20.25 -17.82 -16.56
C ALA A 154 -19.93 -17.86 -18.05
N LEU A 155 -19.51 -16.75 -18.64
CA LEU A 155 -19.09 -16.67 -20.04
C LEU A 155 -17.88 -17.56 -20.33
N GLY A 156 -16.90 -17.61 -19.42
CA GLY A 156 -15.70 -18.42 -19.53
C GLY A 156 -15.87 -19.87 -19.08
N ALA A 157 -17.07 -20.37 -18.75
CA ALA A 157 -17.28 -21.72 -18.20
C ALA A 157 -16.74 -22.87 -19.07
N GLY A 158 -16.66 -22.68 -20.39
CA GLY A 158 -16.06 -23.62 -21.32
C GLY A 158 -14.56 -23.46 -21.58
N ARG A 159 -13.87 -22.57 -20.87
CA ARG A 159 -12.50 -22.12 -21.12
C ARG A 159 -11.56 -22.36 -19.94
N ALA A 160 -11.82 -23.36 -19.11
CA ALA A 160 -10.97 -23.68 -17.95
C ALA A 160 -9.52 -24.08 -18.32
N ASP A 161 -9.27 -24.36 -19.59
CA ASP A 161 -7.96 -24.69 -20.18
C ASP A 161 -7.34 -23.53 -20.98
N ALA A 162 -7.86 -22.32 -20.83
CA ALA A 162 -7.33 -21.16 -21.53
C ALA A 162 -5.85 -20.95 -21.16
N ALA A 163 -4.96 -20.93 -22.16
CA ALA A 163 -3.54 -20.68 -21.94
C ALA A 163 -3.28 -19.22 -21.54
N VAL A 164 -2.24 -19.01 -20.73
CA VAL A 164 -1.73 -17.67 -20.41
C VAL A 164 -1.34 -16.94 -21.70
N VAL A 165 -1.75 -15.68 -21.82
CA VAL A 165 -1.35 -14.82 -22.94
C VAL A 165 0.10 -14.40 -22.77
N ASP A 166 0.88 -14.51 -23.82
CA ASP A 166 2.26 -14.01 -23.81
C ASP A 166 2.30 -12.50 -23.62
N ARG A 167 3.10 -12.07 -22.66
CA ARG A 167 3.38 -10.64 -22.38
C ARG A 167 4.88 -10.43 -22.23
N ALA A 168 5.35 -9.27 -22.68
CA ALA A 168 6.72 -8.86 -22.43
C ALA A 168 6.88 -8.30 -21.01
N ASP A 169 8.09 -8.32 -20.51
CA ASP A 169 8.45 -7.74 -19.20
C ASP A 169 7.99 -6.29 -19.01
N ASP A 170 8.11 -5.50 -20.07
CA ASP A 170 7.77 -4.07 -20.06
C ASP A 170 6.29 -3.78 -20.41
N ASP A 171 5.49 -4.83 -20.66
CA ASP A 171 4.05 -4.66 -20.80
C ASP A 171 3.41 -4.31 -19.46
N VAL A 172 2.40 -3.43 -19.50
CA VAL A 172 1.69 -3.00 -18.30
C VAL A 172 0.76 -4.10 -17.81
N LEU A 173 0.81 -4.36 -16.52
CA LEU A 173 -0.02 -5.32 -15.80
C LEU A 173 -1.13 -4.64 -15.02
N LEU A 174 -0.77 -3.56 -14.33
CA LEU A 174 -1.63 -2.86 -13.38
C LEU A 174 -1.53 -1.35 -13.57
N GLN A 175 -2.68 -0.67 -13.49
CA GLN A 175 -2.76 0.79 -13.52
C GLN A 175 -3.52 1.31 -12.30
N PRO A 176 -2.92 1.31 -11.09
CA PRO A 176 -3.50 1.94 -9.92
C PRO A 176 -3.43 3.46 -10.03
N TYR A 177 -4.28 4.15 -9.28
CA TYR A 177 -4.32 5.60 -9.24
C TYR A 177 -3.81 6.14 -7.90
N THR A 178 -2.99 7.18 -7.97
CA THR A 178 -2.51 7.90 -6.79
C THR A 178 -3.14 9.29 -6.72
N SER A 179 -3.60 9.67 -5.53
CA SER A 179 -4.03 11.03 -5.26
C SER A 179 -2.79 11.93 -5.25
N GLY A 180 -2.45 12.47 -6.41
CA GLY A 180 -1.37 13.47 -6.50
C GLY A 180 -1.67 14.66 -5.59
N THR A 181 -0.66 15.14 -4.85
CA THR A 181 -0.75 16.32 -3.97
C THR A 181 -1.09 17.62 -4.71
N THR A 182 -1.17 17.60 -6.03
CA THR A 182 -1.29 18.78 -6.91
C THR A 182 -2.48 18.79 -7.85
N GLY A 183 -3.43 17.83 -7.75
CA GLY A 183 -4.54 17.82 -8.70
C GLY A 183 -5.27 16.47 -8.81
N ARG A 184 -5.70 16.15 -10.02
CA ARG A 184 -6.42 14.90 -10.30
C ARG A 184 -5.52 13.68 -10.09
N PRO A 185 -6.08 12.54 -9.67
CA PRO A 185 -5.33 11.28 -9.52
C PRO A 185 -4.61 10.89 -10.82
N LYS A 186 -3.40 10.34 -10.69
CA LYS A 186 -2.57 9.89 -11.83
C LYS A 186 -2.58 8.38 -11.91
N GLY A 187 -2.74 7.83 -13.11
CA GLY A 187 -2.61 6.40 -13.38
C GLY A 187 -1.14 5.97 -13.43
N VAL A 188 -0.71 5.13 -12.51
CA VAL A 188 0.67 4.62 -12.42
C VAL A 188 0.80 3.36 -13.25
N LEU A 189 1.71 3.34 -14.23
CA LEU A 189 1.92 2.19 -15.10
C LEU A 189 2.91 1.20 -14.49
N LEU A 190 2.40 0.10 -13.95
CA LEU A 190 3.19 -0.99 -13.38
C LEU A 190 3.24 -2.18 -14.33
N THR A 191 4.46 -2.66 -14.61
CA THR A 191 4.71 -3.71 -15.60
C THR A 191 4.76 -5.11 -14.97
N HIS A 192 4.70 -6.15 -15.81
CA HIS A 192 4.93 -7.54 -15.39
C HIS A 192 6.28 -7.69 -14.69
N ARG A 193 7.33 -7.02 -15.18
CA ARG A 193 8.66 -7.02 -14.57
C ARG A 193 8.64 -6.43 -13.15
N ASN A 194 7.96 -5.29 -12.95
CA ASN A 194 7.89 -4.66 -11.64
C ASN A 194 7.33 -5.64 -10.58
N PHE A 195 6.22 -6.30 -10.91
CA PHE A 195 5.59 -7.28 -10.03
C PHE A 195 6.42 -8.55 -9.85
N ARG A 196 7.01 -9.10 -10.91
CA ARG A 196 7.85 -10.31 -10.80
C ARG A 196 8.99 -10.12 -9.83
N VAL A 197 9.68 -8.97 -9.90
CA VAL A 197 10.78 -8.65 -8.99
C VAL A 197 10.32 -8.55 -7.55
N GLN A 198 9.22 -7.87 -7.32
CA GLN A 198 8.69 -7.68 -5.97
C GLN A 198 8.11 -8.98 -5.38
N ILE A 199 7.40 -9.77 -6.18
CA ILE A 199 6.91 -11.09 -5.78
C ILE A 199 8.10 -11.98 -5.42
N ALA A 200 9.11 -12.06 -6.29
CA ALA A 200 10.31 -12.86 -6.06
C ALA A 200 11.01 -12.50 -4.76
N GLN A 201 11.12 -11.22 -4.47
CA GLN A 201 11.72 -10.70 -3.24
C GLN A 201 10.88 -11.04 -2.01
N SER A 202 9.55 -10.89 -2.09
CA SER A 202 8.65 -11.25 -1.00
C SER A 202 8.67 -12.77 -0.73
N VAL A 203 8.62 -13.60 -1.77
CA VAL A 203 8.73 -15.07 -1.66
C VAL A 203 10.07 -15.47 -1.04
N SER A 204 11.18 -14.83 -1.45
CA SER A 204 12.49 -15.06 -0.85
C SER A 204 12.51 -14.69 0.65
N SER A 205 11.88 -13.57 1.01
CA SER A 205 11.73 -13.17 2.41
C SER A 205 10.90 -14.16 3.23
N TYR A 206 9.80 -14.68 2.68
CA TYR A 206 9.00 -15.72 3.33
C TYR A 206 9.78 -17.02 3.49
N SER A 207 10.51 -17.45 2.46
CA SER A 207 11.34 -18.65 2.52
C SER A 207 12.48 -18.54 3.54
N ALA A 208 12.92 -17.33 3.85
CA ALA A 208 13.92 -17.05 4.87
C ALA A 208 13.35 -17.02 6.30
N SER A 209 12.03 -17.04 6.47
CA SER A 209 11.40 -17.09 7.79
C SER A 209 11.76 -18.37 8.53
N PRO A 210 12.05 -18.29 9.83
CA PRO A 210 12.31 -19.48 10.66
C PRO A 210 11.05 -20.34 10.85
N ILE A 211 9.86 -19.75 10.70
CA ILE A 211 8.57 -20.42 10.79
C ILE A 211 7.87 -20.32 9.42
N GLN A 212 7.43 -21.47 8.93
CA GLN A 212 6.58 -21.56 7.76
C GLN A 212 5.13 -21.67 8.22
N GLY A 213 4.24 -20.88 7.66
CA GLY A 213 2.84 -20.85 8.04
C GLY A 213 2.01 -20.05 7.02
N ASP A 214 0.76 -19.84 7.34
CA ASP A 214 -0.19 -19.18 6.47
C ASP A 214 0.09 -17.67 6.31
N GLY A 215 -0.53 -17.06 5.32
CA GLY A 215 -0.50 -15.62 5.09
C GLY A 215 -1.81 -14.98 5.54
N ILE A 216 -1.76 -13.73 5.95
CA ILE A 216 -2.94 -12.92 6.26
C ILE A 216 -2.87 -11.58 5.52
N ILE A 217 -3.99 -11.15 4.93
CA ILE A 217 -4.14 -9.82 4.33
C ILE A 217 -5.38 -9.15 4.91
N ALA A 218 -5.13 -8.11 5.72
CA ALA A 218 -6.16 -7.20 6.24
C ALA A 218 -6.11 -5.82 5.54
N LEU A 219 -5.06 -5.55 4.75
CA LEU A 219 -4.92 -4.32 3.98
C LEU A 219 -5.79 -4.33 2.73
N PRO A 220 -6.30 -3.16 2.28
CA PRO A 220 -7.05 -3.07 1.03
C PRO A 220 -6.20 -3.55 -0.16
N MET A 221 -6.73 -4.53 -0.93
CA MET A 221 -6.02 -5.06 -2.10
C MET A 221 -6.10 -4.15 -3.33
N TYR A 222 -6.98 -3.13 -3.34
CA TYR A 222 -6.92 -2.09 -4.37
C TYR A 222 -5.73 -1.14 -4.18
N HIS A 223 -5.05 -1.17 -3.01
CA HIS A 223 -3.76 -0.55 -2.77
C HIS A 223 -2.61 -1.52 -3.07
N ILE A 224 -1.50 -0.94 -3.54
CA ILE A 224 -0.35 -1.70 -4.00
C ILE A 224 0.25 -2.64 -2.95
N THR A 225 0.20 -2.27 -1.66
CA THR A 225 0.74 -3.11 -0.58
C THR A 225 -0.10 -4.38 -0.37
N GLY A 226 -1.43 -4.23 -0.27
CA GLY A 226 -2.33 -5.38 -0.19
C GLY A 226 -2.30 -6.24 -1.45
N MET A 227 -2.24 -5.61 -2.63
CA MET A 227 -2.09 -6.27 -3.93
C MET A 227 -0.84 -7.14 -3.98
N LEU A 228 0.32 -6.57 -3.68
CA LEU A 228 1.58 -7.31 -3.69
C LEU A 228 1.59 -8.43 -2.66
N GLY A 229 1.08 -8.19 -1.45
CA GLY A 229 0.96 -9.19 -0.38
C GLY A 229 0.14 -10.41 -0.81
N MET A 230 -1.02 -10.18 -1.43
CA MET A 230 -1.89 -11.22 -1.99
C MET A 230 -1.16 -12.01 -3.07
N MET A 231 -0.59 -11.33 -4.07
CA MET A 231 0.09 -11.99 -5.18
C MET A 231 1.29 -12.81 -4.71
N ALA A 232 2.10 -12.27 -3.80
CA ALA A 232 3.29 -12.94 -3.28
C ALA A 232 2.93 -14.17 -2.43
N SER A 233 1.91 -14.09 -1.56
CA SER A 233 1.46 -15.23 -0.74
C SER A 233 0.97 -16.39 -1.61
N LEU A 234 0.17 -16.12 -2.63
CA LEU A 234 -0.30 -17.14 -3.56
C LEU A 234 0.83 -17.73 -4.40
N CYS A 235 1.79 -16.92 -4.87
CA CYS A 235 2.97 -17.43 -5.57
C CYS A 235 3.91 -18.26 -4.69
N ALA A 236 3.86 -18.07 -3.38
CA ALA A 236 4.63 -18.86 -2.40
C ALA A 236 3.98 -20.22 -2.05
N GLY A 237 2.80 -20.52 -2.56
CA GLY A 237 2.08 -21.76 -2.28
C GLY A 237 1.46 -21.81 -0.87
N ARG A 238 1.21 -20.64 -0.24
CA ARG A 238 0.68 -20.51 1.13
C ARG A 238 -0.84 -20.39 1.12
N THR A 239 -1.50 -20.84 2.16
CA THR A 239 -2.89 -20.47 2.43
C THR A 239 -2.94 -18.98 2.77
N LEU A 240 -3.87 -18.26 2.18
CA LEU A 240 -4.06 -16.84 2.38
C LEU A 240 -5.40 -16.57 3.06
N HIS A 241 -5.36 -16.10 4.30
CA HIS A 241 -6.53 -15.63 5.05
C HIS A 241 -6.81 -14.18 4.63
N LEU A 242 -7.96 -13.97 3.96
CA LEU A 242 -8.38 -12.65 3.51
C LEU A 242 -9.38 -12.04 4.47
N LEU A 243 -9.05 -10.88 5.00
CA LEU A 243 -9.95 -10.07 5.79
C LEU A 243 -10.45 -8.87 4.97
N ARG A 244 -11.64 -8.40 5.30
CA ARG A 244 -12.23 -7.20 4.68
C ARG A 244 -11.83 -5.97 5.48
N PRO A 245 -11.13 -4.98 4.87
CA PRO A 245 -10.73 -3.76 5.57
C PRO A 245 -11.90 -2.91 6.07
N ASP A 246 -13.04 -2.95 5.37
CA ASP A 246 -14.28 -2.28 5.75
C ASP A 246 -15.02 -2.96 6.93
N GLN A 247 -14.57 -4.14 7.30
CA GLN A 247 -15.03 -4.93 8.46
C GLN A 247 -13.84 -5.23 9.38
N TRP A 248 -12.98 -4.22 9.59
CA TRP A 248 -11.81 -4.36 10.45
C TRP A 248 -12.19 -4.81 11.85
N ASP A 249 -11.59 -5.90 12.29
CA ASP A 249 -11.82 -6.51 13.59
C ASP A 249 -10.47 -7.03 14.12
N PRO A 250 -9.88 -6.38 15.14
CA PRO A 250 -8.60 -6.80 15.70
C PRO A 250 -8.66 -8.16 16.40
N GLU A 251 -9.80 -8.54 16.99
CA GLU A 251 -9.97 -9.85 17.63
C GLU A 251 -9.90 -10.97 16.58
N LEU A 252 -10.57 -10.80 15.42
CA LEU A 252 -10.50 -11.74 14.31
C LEU A 252 -9.06 -11.89 13.76
N VAL A 253 -8.28 -10.80 13.75
CA VAL A 253 -6.86 -10.88 13.37
C VAL A 253 -6.07 -11.69 14.37
N LEU A 254 -6.24 -11.45 15.68
CA LEU A 254 -5.56 -12.19 16.74
C LEU A 254 -5.92 -13.67 16.72
N GLU A 255 -7.21 -14.02 16.57
CA GLU A 255 -7.69 -15.39 16.36
C GLU A 255 -7.01 -16.05 15.15
N THR A 256 -6.95 -15.34 14.01
CA THR A 256 -6.32 -15.88 12.79
C THR A 256 -4.82 -16.11 12.97
N LEU A 257 -4.13 -15.20 13.68
CA LEU A 257 -2.69 -15.34 13.97
C LEU A 257 -2.41 -16.55 14.85
N ASP A 258 -3.25 -16.81 15.85
CA ASP A 258 -3.17 -17.95 16.79
C ASP A 258 -3.51 -19.28 16.10
N GLU A 259 -4.68 -19.37 15.45
CA GLU A 259 -5.21 -20.63 14.93
C GLU A 259 -4.46 -21.17 13.70
N HIS A 260 -3.78 -20.29 12.93
CA HIS A 260 -3.21 -20.63 11.63
C HIS A 260 -1.67 -20.46 11.55
N ASP A 261 -0.99 -20.40 12.70
CA ASP A 261 0.48 -20.31 12.76
C ASP A 261 1.06 -19.21 11.84
N VAL A 262 0.42 -18.04 11.78
CA VAL A 262 0.82 -16.96 10.86
C VAL A 262 2.13 -16.30 11.32
N PRO A 263 3.25 -16.44 10.60
CA PRO A 263 4.56 -15.99 11.09
C PRO A 263 4.80 -14.48 10.92
N ALA A 264 3.98 -13.81 10.12
CA ALA A 264 4.18 -12.39 9.82
C ALA A 264 2.86 -11.66 9.57
N PHE A 265 2.71 -10.48 10.15
CA PHE A 265 1.60 -9.57 9.91
C PHE A 265 2.09 -8.24 9.35
N THR A 266 1.38 -7.71 8.34
CA THR A 266 1.66 -6.38 7.79
C THR A 266 0.40 -5.52 7.87
N GLY A 267 0.54 -4.34 8.49
CA GLY A 267 -0.56 -3.43 8.72
C GLY A 267 -0.16 -1.96 8.59
N VAL A 268 -1.11 -1.07 8.87
CA VAL A 268 -0.87 0.37 9.08
C VAL A 268 -0.81 0.67 10.57
N ALA A 269 -0.25 1.83 10.94
CA ALA A 269 -0.01 2.18 12.35
C ALA A 269 -1.26 2.06 13.24
N ALA A 270 -2.44 2.45 12.76
CA ALA A 270 -3.70 2.33 13.50
C ALA A 270 -4.06 0.89 13.84
N MET A 271 -3.83 -0.05 12.92
CA MET A 271 -4.11 -1.48 13.17
C MET A 271 -3.28 -2.02 14.34
N PHE A 272 -2.03 -1.59 14.49
CA PHE A 272 -1.18 -2.00 15.61
C PHE A 272 -1.63 -1.41 16.94
N VAL A 273 -2.23 -0.22 16.94
CA VAL A 273 -2.86 0.36 18.13
C VAL A 273 -4.06 -0.49 18.55
N ASP A 274 -4.93 -0.81 17.60
CA ASP A 274 -6.13 -1.63 17.85
C ASP A 274 -5.78 -3.04 18.33
N LEU A 275 -4.76 -3.68 17.71
CA LEU A 275 -4.27 -4.98 18.15
C LEU A 275 -3.71 -4.96 19.58
N LEU A 276 -3.01 -3.88 19.96
CA LEU A 276 -2.52 -3.70 21.33
C LEU A 276 -3.65 -3.50 22.35
N GLU A 277 -4.77 -2.93 21.94
CA GLU A 277 -5.93 -2.72 22.81
C GLU A 277 -6.77 -4.00 22.96
N ALA A 278 -6.83 -4.83 21.92
CA ALA A 278 -7.58 -6.09 21.92
C ALA A 278 -6.79 -7.28 22.47
N HIS A 279 -5.44 -7.19 22.52
CA HIS A 279 -4.59 -8.31 22.91
C HIS A 279 -4.73 -8.66 24.40
N ASP A 280 -5.11 -9.92 24.68
CA ASP A 280 -5.03 -10.54 26.00
C ASP A 280 -4.01 -11.71 25.94
N PRO A 281 -2.88 -11.63 26.66
CA PRO A 281 -1.83 -12.66 26.62
C PRO A 281 -2.27 -14.00 27.20
N ASP A 282 -3.36 -14.06 27.97
CA ASP A 282 -3.93 -15.30 28.51
C ASP A 282 -4.89 -15.98 27.53
N GLU A 283 -5.30 -15.29 26.43
CA GLU A 283 -6.28 -15.77 25.46
C GLU A 283 -5.63 -16.27 24.16
N TYR A 284 -4.55 -15.62 23.68
CA TYR A 284 -3.93 -15.91 22.39
C TYR A 284 -2.48 -16.40 22.52
N ASP A 285 -2.13 -17.52 21.87
CA ASP A 285 -0.73 -17.98 21.70
C ASP A 285 -0.14 -17.45 20.39
N LEU A 286 0.48 -16.29 20.43
CA LEU A 286 1.09 -15.63 19.27
C LEU A 286 2.59 -15.94 19.11
N SER A 287 3.09 -17.03 19.71
CA SER A 287 4.51 -17.43 19.65
C SER A 287 5.02 -17.76 18.24
N THR A 288 4.12 -17.97 17.28
CA THR A 288 4.44 -18.16 15.86
C THR A 288 4.65 -16.85 15.12
N LEU A 289 4.15 -15.72 15.62
CA LEU A 289 4.37 -14.40 15.03
C LEU A 289 5.83 -13.96 15.27
N VAL A 290 6.67 -14.11 14.28
CA VAL A 290 8.11 -13.78 14.38
C VAL A 290 8.48 -12.42 13.81
N ARG A 291 7.52 -11.73 13.19
CA ARG A 291 7.71 -10.40 12.60
C ARG A 291 6.41 -9.68 12.36
N ALA A 292 6.42 -8.37 12.61
CA ALA A 292 5.40 -7.45 12.11
C ALA A 292 6.04 -6.36 11.25
N GLY A 293 5.29 -5.92 10.22
CA GLY A 293 5.70 -4.86 9.31
C GLY A 293 4.65 -3.75 9.24
N GLN A 294 5.09 -2.51 9.31
CA GLN A 294 4.24 -1.35 9.08
C GLN A 294 4.67 -0.63 7.81
N GLY A 295 3.73 -0.17 7.02
CA GLY A 295 4.01 0.62 5.82
C GLY A 295 2.88 1.60 5.51
N GLY A 296 3.20 2.57 4.66
CA GLY A 296 2.23 3.54 4.16
C GLY A 296 2.16 4.84 4.95
N ASP A 297 2.45 4.85 6.21
CA ASP A 297 2.60 6.02 7.07
C ASP A 297 3.72 5.76 8.09
N LYS A 298 3.95 6.69 9.03
CA LYS A 298 4.96 6.51 10.05
C LYS A 298 4.44 5.68 11.21
N LEU A 299 5.32 4.80 11.73
CA LEU A 299 5.10 4.07 12.96
C LEU A 299 5.54 4.92 14.17
N PRO A 300 4.62 5.30 15.09
CA PRO A 300 5.01 5.97 16.32
C PRO A 300 5.91 5.05 17.17
N LYS A 301 7.03 5.58 17.64
CA LYS A 301 7.99 4.81 18.46
C LYS A 301 7.35 4.18 19.70
N PRO A 302 6.46 4.87 20.46
CA PRO A 302 5.79 4.23 21.59
C PRO A 302 4.90 3.03 21.20
N THR A 303 4.25 3.09 20.04
CA THR A 303 3.45 1.98 19.51
C THR A 303 4.35 0.80 19.16
N GLN A 304 5.49 1.06 18.52
CA GLN A 304 6.48 0.03 18.20
C GLN A 304 6.99 -0.67 19.47
N GLU A 305 7.46 0.09 20.47
CA GLU A 305 8.02 -0.46 21.71
C GLU A 305 6.97 -1.28 22.48
N ARG A 306 5.74 -0.79 22.59
CA ARG A 306 4.64 -1.51 23.23
C ARG A 306 4.27 -2.80 22.50
N PHE A 307 4.26 -2.76 21.15
CA PHE A 307 3.97 -3.95 20.36
C PHE A 307 5.06 -5.03 20.53
N GLU A 308 6.33 -4.62 20.44
CA GLU A 308 7.47 -5.54 20.61
C GLU A 308 7.50 -6.17 22.02
N GLU A 309 7.10 -5.42 23.06
CA GLU A 309 6.96 -5.94 24.42
C GLU A 309 5.77 -6.91 24.57
N ALA A 310 4.60 -6.57 24.00
CA ALA A 310 3.38 -7.36 24.16
C ALA A 310 3.38 -8.65 23.34
N PHE A 311 3.94 -8.62 22.12
CA PHE A 311 3.87 -9.72 21.16
C PHE A 311 5.18 -10.54 21.07
N ASP A 312 6.24 -10.15 21.75
CA ASP A 312 7.61 -10.73 21.65
C ASP A 312 8.08 -10.86 20.18
N ALA A 313 7.63 -9.96 19.32
CA ALA A 313 7.90 -9.93 17.89
C ALA A 313 8.36 -8.53 17.43
N PRO A 314 9.43 -8.42 16.63
CA PRO A 314 9.90 -7.13 16.13
C PRO A 314 8.86 -6.52 15.17
N LEU A 315 8.57 -5.23 15.39
CA LEU A 315 7.76 -4.41 14.50
C LEU A 315 8.65 -3.41 13.75
N SER A 316 8.71 -3.52 12.45
CA SER A 316 9.58 -2.69 11.62
C SER A 316 8.80 -1.83 10.63
N GLU A 317 9.30 -0.60 10.42
CA GLU A 317 8.79 0.30 9.38
C GLU A 317 9.40 -0.07 8.02
N GLY A 318 8.57 -0.16 6.98
CA GLY A 318 8.97 -0.28 5.59
C GLY A 318 8.60 0.97 4.80
N TYR A 319 9.30 1.25 3.72
CA TYR A 319 9.06 2.39 2.85
C TYR A 319 8.91 1.99 1.40
N GLY A 320 7.98 2.64 0.74
CA GLY A 320 7.74 2.54 -0.67
C GLY A 320 6.50 3.32 -1.10
N LEU A 321 6.29 3.35 -2.41
CA LEU A 321 5.23 4.09 -3.07
C LEU A 321 4.52 3.20 -4.07
N THR A 322 3.39 3.62 -4.57
CA THR A 322 2.74 2.97 -5.72
C THR A 322 3.69 2.92 -6.91
N GLU A 323 4.43 3.99 -7.14
CA GLU A 323 5.43 4.17 -8.18
C GLU A 323 6.66 3.23 -8.05
N THR A 324 6.86 2.63 -6.87
CA THR A 324 7.93 1.62 -6.63
C THR A 324 7.38 0.22 -6.42
N THR A 325 6.13 -0.03 -6.85
CA THR A 325 5.43 -1.33 -6.70
C THR A 325 5.50 -1.82 -5.24
N ALA A 326 5.02 -1.01 -4.33
CA ALA A 326 5.05 -1.12 -2.87
C ALA A 326 6.48 -0.89 -2.29
N THR A 327 7.20 -1.94 -1.93
CA THR A 327 8.38 -1.85 -1.05
C THR A 327 9.66 -1.47 -1.78
N SER A 328 10.31 -0.40 -1.37
CA SER A 328 11.64 0.00 -1.83
C SER A 328 12.72 -0.13 -0.75
N HIS A 329 12.35 0.06 0.52
CA HIS A 329 13.24 -0.10 1.68
C HIS A 329 12.57 -0.92 2.77
N THR A 330 13.33 -1.76 3.45
CA THR A 330 12.86 -2.55 4.60
C THR A 330 14.02 -2.93 5.52
N ILE A 331 13.71 -3.26 6.77
CA ILE A 331 14.68 -3.83 7.69
C ILE A 331 14.79 -5.33 7.39
N ARG A 332 16.00 -5.81 7.11
CA ARG A 332 16.27 -7.22 6.78
C ARG A 332 16.14 -8.10 8.03
N TRP A 333 15.80 -9.36 7.85
CA TRP A 333 15.73 -10.35 8.94
C TRP A 333 17.00 -10.39 9.83
N SER A 334 18.18 -10.25 9.24
CA SER A 334 19.45 -10.24 9.95
C SER A 334 19.68 -9.00 10.84
N SER A 335 18.83 -7.98 10.73
CA SER A 335 18.98 -6.68 11.38
C SER A 335 17.73 -6.23 12.14
N LEU A 336 16.77 -7.16 12.38
CA LEU A 336 15.52 -6.85 13.09
C LEU A 336 15.80 -6.24 14.48
N GLY A 337 15.01 -5.23 14.85
CA GLY A 337 15.04 -4.58 16.15
C GLY A 337 16.13 -3.54 16.38
N ASN A 338 17.03 -3.29 15.43
CA ASN A 338 18.23 -2.50 15.70
C ASN A 338 18.22 -1.03 15.24
N ARG A 339 17.15 -0.54 14.61
CA ARG A 339 17.14 0.80 13.98
C ARG A 339 15.78 1.50 14.11
N PRO A 340 15.35 1.88 15.32
CA PRO A 340 14.10 2.60 15.51
C PRO A 340 14.04 3.88 14.68
N GLY A 341 12.91 4.12 14.01
CA GLY A 341 12.68 5.29 13.16
C GLY A 341 13.33 5.21 11.77
N SER A 342 14.05 4.12 11.46
CA SER A 342 14.55 3.85 10.11
C SER A 342 13.54 3.02 9.33
N VAL A 343 13.38 3.35 8.06
CA VAL A 343 12.62 2.55 7.08
C VAL A 343 13.45 1.41 6.47
N GLY A 344 14.67 1.19 6.96
CA GLY A 344 15.56 0.13 6.54
C GLY A 344 16.51 0.50 5.40
N GLN A 345 17.01 -0.52 4.74
CA GLN A 345 17.94 -0.44 3.61
C GLN A 345 17.19 -0.71 2.30
N PRO A 346 17.72 -0.24 1.14
CA PRO A 346 17.17 -0.59 -0.16
C PRO A 346 17.05 -2.11 -0.35
N VAL A 347 15.91 -2.56 -0.89
CA VAL A 347 15.64 -3.97 -1.12
C VAL A 347 16.20 -4.46 -2.46
N GLY A 348 16.63 -5.73 -2.53
CA GLY A 348 17.06 -6.40 -3.76
C GLY A 348 18.00 -5.57 -4.62
N HIS A 349 17.61 -5.31 -5.88
CA HIS A 349 18.35 -4.48 -6.84
C HIS A 349 17.96 -2.99 -6.81
N THR A 350 17.28 -2.54 -5.77
CA THR A 350 16.97 -1.12 -5.57
C THR A 350 18.24 -0.34 -5.29
N ARG A 351 18.47 0.69 -6.09
CA ARG A 351 19.46 1.74 -5.82
C ARG A 351 18.73 2.93 -5.23
N SER A 352 19.27 3.50 -4.19
CA SER A 352 18.72 4.70 -3.57
C SER A 352 19.85 5.66 -3.22
N LYS A 353 19.59 6.96 -3.37
CA LYS A 353 20.51 8.04 -3.00
C LYS A 353 19.72 9.21 -2.41
N VAL A 354 20.41 10.05 -1.64
CA VAL A 354 19.89 11.33 -1.15
C VAL A 354 20.59 12.43 -1.92
N VAL A 355 19.84 13.43 -2.42
CA VAL A 355 20.39 14.52 -3.23
C VAL A 355 19.95 15.87 -2.71
N ASP A 356 20.76 16.92 -2.98
CA ASP A 356 20.39 18.31 -2.77
C ASP A 356 19.46 18.86 -3.90
N GLU A 357 19.10 20.14 -3.81
CA GLU A 357 18.24 20.82 -4.80
C GLU A 357 18.87 20.85 -6.21
N GLU A 358 20.19 20.84 -6.32
CA GLU A 358 20.94 20.79 -7.56
C GLU A 358 21.10 19.36 -8.13
N GLY A 359 20.63 18.33 -7.38
CA GLY A 359 20.72 16.92 -7.76
C GLY A 359 22.05 16.25 -7.43
N THR A 360 22.90 16.91 -6.63
CA THR A 360 24.17 16.36 -6.17
C THR A 360 23.96 15.35 -5.07
N GLU A 361 24.58 14.17 -5.17
CA GLU A 361 24.47 13.14 -4.12
C GLU A 361 25.12 13.58 -2.81
N LEU A 362 24.36 13.47 -1.73
CA LEU A 362 24.75 13.86 -0.38
C LEU A 362 25.37 12.67 0.40
N GLY A 363 26.23 13.02 1.38
CA GLY A 363 26.85 12.08 2.29
C GLY A 363 25.91 11.57 3.38
N PRO A 364 26.39 10.59 4.20
CA PRO A 364 25.64 10.12 5.36
C PRO A 364 25.36 11.24 6.37
N GLY A 365 24.10 11.30 6.85
CA GLY A 365 23.61 12.30 7.81
C GLY A 365 23.17 13.62 7.19
N GLU A 366 23.45 13.87 5.91
CA GLU A 366 22.98 15.05 5.18
C GLU A 366 21.55 14.84 4.69
N GLU A 367 20.75 15.91 4.74
CA GLU A 367 19.32 15.89 4.42
C GLU A 367 19.07 16.34 2.98
N GLY A 368 18.23 15.61 2.24
CA GLY A 368 17.84 15.93 0.89
C GLY A 368 16.73 15.03 0.36
N GLU A 369 16.40 15.18 -0.94
CA GLU A 369 15.40 14.33 -1.60
C GLU A 369 15.92 12.90 -1.78
N ILE A 370 15.07 11.91 -1.48
CA ILE A 370 15.37 10.49 -1.70
C ILE A 370 15.02 10.13 -3.14
N LEU A 371 15.99 9.64 -3.88
CA LEU A 371 15.81 9.13 -5.23
C LEU A 371 15.94 7.61 -5.27
N ILE A 372 15.09 6.95 -6.09
CA ILE A 372 15.03 5.49 -6.18
C ILE A 372 15.15 5.04 -7.64
N ALA A 373 15.98 4.04 -7.90
CA ALA A 373 16.04 3.37 -9.20
C ALA A 373 16.10 1.85 -9.00
N GLY A 374 15.46 1.13 -9.91
CA GLY A 374 15.46 -0.33 -9.89
C GLY A 374 14.35 -0.93 -10.76
N PRO A 375 14.35 -2.26 -10.93
CA PRO A 375 13.38 -2.93 -11.78
C PRO A 375 11.94 -2.89 -11.24
N GLN A 376 11.73 -2.50 -9.98
CA GLN A 376 10.42 -2.34 -9.35
C GLN A 376 9.82 -0.95 -9.59
N VAL A 377 10.59 0.01 -10.14
CA VAL A 377 10.10 1.37 -10.39
C VAL A 377 9.17 1.36 -11.61
N MET A 378 8.07 2.10 -11.52
CA MET A 378 7.05 2.22 -12.56
C MET A 378 7.61 2.56 -13.94
N LYS A 379 6.86 2.25 -14.97
CA LYS A 379 7.15 2.70 -16.34
C LYS A 379 6.94 4.21 -16.53
N GLY A 380 6.01 4.79 -15.77
CA GLY A 380 5.63 6.20 -15.78
C GLY A 380 4.15 6.39 -15.44
N TYR A 381 3.69 7.64 -15.54
CA TYR A 381 2.28 7.99 -15.42
C TYR A 381 1.59 7.94 -16.80
N TYR A 382 0.42 7.33 -16.83
CA TYR A 382 -0.38 7.20 -18.06
C TYR A 382 -0.80 8.57 -18.61
N GLU A 383 -0.57 8.79 -19.89
CA GLU A 383 -0.90 10.02 -20.63
C GLU A 383 -0.48 11.35 -19.97
N ASN A 384 0.60 11.33 -19.19
CA ASN A 384 1.06 12.50 -18.46
C ASN A 384 2.57 12.77 -18.70
N PRO A 385 2.97 13.25 -19.91
CA PRO A 385 4.36 13.47 -20.25
C PRO A 385 5.07 14.50 -19.36
N GLU A 386 4.36 15.57 -18.92
CA GLU A 386 4.93 16.58 -18.03
C GLU A 386 5.27 15.97 -16.65
N ALA A 387 4.37 15.17 -16.08
CA ALA A 387 4.64 14.49 -14.84
C ALA A 387 5.75 13.46 -14.98
N ASN A 388 5.88 12.79 -16.13
CA ASN A 388 6.94 11.84 -16.40
C ASN A 388 8.31 12.53 -16.52
N GLU A 389 8.40 13.66 -17.20
CA GLU A 389 9.63 14.46 -17.28
C GLU A 389 10.08 14.93 -15.89
N ALA A 390 9.14 15.38 -15.05
CA ALA A 390 9.44 15.81 -13.69
C ALA A 390 9.77 14.66 -12.72
N ALA A 391 9.23 13.44 -12.97
CA ALA A 391 9.36 12.31 -12.06
C ALA A 391 10.70 11.58 -12.17
N PHE A 392 11.44 11.72 -13.26
CA PHE A 392 12.68 10.99 -13.48
C PHE A 392 13.86 11.92 -13.74
N THR A 393 15.01 11.54 -13.18
CA THR A 393 16.27 12.19 -13.50
C THR A 393 16.85 11.67 -14.82
N GLU A 394 17.80 12.39 -15.42
CA GLU A 394 18.49 11.97 -16.65
C GLU A 394 19.21 10.60 -16.50
N ASP A 395 19.69 10.27 -15.28
CA ASP A 395 20.35 8.99 -14.96
C ASP A 395 19.36 7.89 -14.51
N GLY A 396 18.04 8.13 -14.69
CA GLY A 396 16.97 7.14 -14.55
C GLY A 396 16.53 6.86 -13.10
N PHE A 397 16.79 7.77 -12.16
CA PHE A 397 16.20 7.69 -10.83
C PHE A 397 14.82 8.35 -10.80
N PHE A 398 13.90 7.72 -10.09
CA PHE A 398 12.60 8.26 -9.75
C PHE A 398 12.74 9.23 -8.57
N ARG A 399 12.17 10.43 -8.72
CA ARG A 399 12.06 11.45 -7.70
C ARG A 399 10.85 11.15 -6.82
N THR A 400 11.11 10.80 -5.56
CA THR A 400 10.03 10.41 -4.65
C THR A 400 9.24 11.60 -4.11
N GLY A 401 9.86 12.79 -4.07
CA GLY A 401 9.38 13.95 -3.35
C GLY A 401 9.41 13.78 -1.83
N ASP A 402 10.01 12.70 -1.33
CA ASP A 402 10.23 12.46 0.09
C ASP A 402 11.64 12.92 0.48
N VAL A 403 11.73 13.69 1.56
CA VAL A 403 12.97 14.19 2.14
C VAL A 403 13.43 13.28 3.27
N GLY A 404 14.71 13.00 3.31
CA GLY A 404 15.27 12.14 4.33
C GLY A 404 16.79 12.18 4.40
N THR A 405 17.33 11.29 5.22
CA THR A 405 18.78 11.09 5.40
C THR A 405 19.11 9.61 5.28
N ARG A 406 20.37 9.29 5.04
CA ARG A 406 20.89 7.92 5.22
C ARG A 406 22.06 7.93 6.20
N ASP A 407 22.25 6.85 6.93
CA ASP A 407 23.43 6.69 7.79
C ASP A 407 24.62 6.01 7.05
N GLU A 408 25.74 5.82 7.77
CA GLU A 408 26.93 5.17 7.23
C GLU A 408 26.71 3.70 6.84
N ASP A 409 25.72 3.03 7.46
CA ASP A 409 25.32 1.65 7.18
C ASP A 409 24.23 1.56 6.10
N ASN A 410 23.90 2.69 5.45
CA ASN A 410 22.90 2.80 4.38
C ASN A 410 21.46 2.51 4.84
N TYR A 411 21.12 2.80 6.11
CA TYR A 411 19.75 2.87 6.59
C TYR A 411 19.16 4.25 6.33
N TYR A 412 17.93 4.28 5.82
CA TYR A 412 17.24 5.51 5.45
C TYR A 412 16.26 5.94 6.54
N TYR A 413 16.11 7.25 6.71
CA TYR A 413 15.23 7.90 7.69
C TYR A 413 14.41 8.97 6.99
N ILE A 414 13.09 8.76 6.90
CA ILE A 414 12.18 9.71 6.25
C ILE A 414 11.89 10.86 7.19
N LYS A 415 12.11 12.10 6.74
CA LYS A 415 11.80 13.33 7.47
C LYS A 415 10.43 13.87 7.16
N GLY A 416 9.98 13.76 5.90
CA GLY A 416 8.68 14.22 5.44
C GLY A 416 8.62 14.32 3.94
N ARG A 417 7.52 14.89 3.43
CA ARG A 417 7.40 15.22 2.02
C ARG A 417 7.82 16.65 1.75
N GLU A 418 8.55 16.88 0.67
CA GLU A 418 8.96 18.21 0.23
C GLU A 418 7.76 19.16 0.12
N LYS A 419 6.66 18.69 -0.47
CA LYS A 419 5.42 19.47 -0.66
C LYS A 419 4.59 19.70 0.60
N GLU A 420 4.83 18.97 1.66
CA GLU A 420 4.18 19.12 2.97
C GLU A 420 5.03 19.96 3.93
N MET A 421 6.26 20.28 3.54
CA MET A 421 7.15 21.12 4.31
C MET A 421 6.54 22.51 4.49
N ILE A 422 6.47 22.95 5.74
CA ILE A 422 5.93 24.26 6.10
C ILE A 422 7.07 25.26 6.10
N LEU A 423 6.97 26.27 5.25
CA LEU A 423 7.96 27.35 5.20
C LEU A 423 7.54 28.49 6.13
N THR A 424 7.92 28.42 7.41
CA THR A 424 7.57 29.41 8.40
C THR A 424 8.73 30.35 8.74
N ALA A 425 8.58 31.63 8.44
CA ALA A 425 9.60 32.67 8.71
C ALA A 425 11.00 32.32 8.18
N GLY A 426 11.09 31.62 7.05
CA GLY A 426 12.34 31.18 6.42
C GLY A 426 12.92 29.87 6.97
N TYR A 427 12.21 29.19 7.89
CA TYR A 427 12.60 27.88 8.41
C TYR A 427 11.76 26.78 7.77
N ASN A 428 12.42 25.69 7.38
CA ASN A 428 11.78 24.48 6.93
C ASN A 428 11.31 23.68 8.15
N VAL A 429 10.00 23.44 8.23
CA VAL A 429 9.39 22.62 9.29
C VAL A 429 8.68 21.43 8.65
N TYR A 430 9.07 20.24 9.05
CA TYR A 430 8.44 19.01 8.57
C TYR A 430 7.34 18.58 9.53
N PRO A 431 6.07 18.52 9.09
CA PRO A 431 4.94 18.11 9.91
C PRO A 431 5.20 16.82 10.68
N ARG A 432 5.83 15.85 10.02
CA ARG A 432 6.13 14.53 10.56
C ARG A 432 6.99 14.56 11.83
N GLU A 433 7.88 15.52 11.97
CA GLU A 433 8.71 15.68 13.19
C GLU A 433 7.85 16.06 14.41
N ILE A 434 6.90 16.95 14.19
CA ILE A 434 6.00 17.41 15.24
C ILE A 434 4.97 16.33 15.57
N GLU A 435 4.40 15.67 14.57
CA GLU A 435 3.48 14.56 14.74
C GLU A 435 4.10 13.43 15.57
N ASN A 436 5.37 13.11 15.33
CA ASN A 436 6.08 12.11 16.13
C ASN A 436 6.13 12.45 17.60
N LEU A 437 6.49 13.69 17.90
CA LEU A 437 6.51 14.17 19.28
C LEU A 437 5.11 14.12 19.90
N LEU A 438 4.08 14.55 19.16
CA LEU A 438 2.71 14.52 19.62
C LEU A 438 2.20 13.12 19.95
N TYR A 439 2.60 12.09 19.17
CA TYR A 439 2.28 10.70 19.47
C TYR A 439 2.97 10.15 20.73
N GLU A 440 4.04 10.79 21.21
CA GLU A 440 4.66 10.45 22.50
C GLU A 440 3.85 10.98 23.70
N HIS A 441 2.95 11.92 23.47
CA HIS A 441 2.12 12.49 24.53
C HIS A 441 1.05 11.50 25.02
N PRO A 442 0.94 11.21 26.34
CA PRO A 442 0.08 10.15 26.87
C PRO A 442 -1.42 10.34 26.60
N ALA A 443 -1.87 11.58 26.41
CA ALA A 443 -3.27 11.94 26.20
C ALA A 443 -3.66 12.05 24.71
N ILE A 444 -2.73 11.98 23.77
CA ILE A 444 -3.00 12.14 22.34
C ILE A 444 -3.22 10.76 21.71
N HIS A 445 -4.31 10.62 20.97
CA HIS A 445 -4.64 9.44 20.16
C HIS A 445 -4.15 9.61 18.72
N GLU A 446 -4.52 10.72 18.06
CA GLU A 446 -4.08 11.04 16.70
C GLU A 446 -3.70 12.52 16.59
N ALA A 447 -2.77 12.79 15.68
CA ALA A 447 -2.31 14.14 15.39
C ALA A 447 -2.07 14.31 13.88
N ALA A 448 -2.51 15.45 13.34
CA ALA A 448 -2.18 15.88 11.99
C ALA A 448 -1.62 17.31 12.05
N VAL A 449 -0.44 17.50 11.49
CA VAL A 449 0.25 18.80 11.43
C VAL A 449 0.36 19.24 9.97
N PHE A 450 0.09 20.51 9.70
CA PHE A 450 0.13 21.10 8.37
C PHE A 450 0.38 22.61 8.43
N GLY A 451 0.77 23.20 7.29
CA GLY A 451 0.95 24.64 7.16
C GLY A 451 -0.33 25.34 6.75
N VAL A 452 -0.62 26.47 7.37
CA VAL A 452 -1.67 27.40 6.96
C VAL A 452 -1.09 28.78 6.67
N PRO A 453 -1.71 29.61 5.80
CA PRO A 453 -1.21 30.94 5.48
C PRO A 453 -1.02 31.81 6.71
N ASP A 454 0.05 32.63 6.74
CA ASP A 454 0.32 33.63 7.77
C ASP A 454 0.93 34.89 7.12
N GLU A 455 0.33 36.05 7.31
CA GLU A 455 0.74 37.32 6.67
C GLU A 455 2.21 37.72 6.98
N ARG A 456 2.72 37.33 8.15
CA ARG A 456 4.07 37.72 8.62
C ARG A 456 5.13 36.65 8.38
N ARG A 457 4.71 35.36 8.30
CA ARG A 457 5.62 34.22 8.27
C ARG A 457 5.62 33.50 6.93
N GLY A 458 4.69 33.84 6.02
CA GLY A 458 4.37 33.06 4.82
C GLY A 458 3.41 31.92 5.16
N GLU A 459 3.88 30.97 5.97
CA GLU A 459 3.04 29.94 6.58
C GLU A 459 3.28 29.84 8.10
N THR A 460 2.30 29.34 8.83
CA THR A 460 2.44 28.95 10.24
C THR A 460 2.02 27.51 10.44
N VAL A 461 2.55 26.89 11.49
CA VAL A 461 2.25 25.51 11.85
C VAL A 461 0.88 25.45 12.51
N ALA A 462 -0.01 24.58 12.00
CA ALA A 462 -1.30 24.24 12.59
C ALA A 462 -1.35 22.73 12.91
N ALA A 463 -2.12 22.37 13.93
CA ALA A 463 -2.31 20.99 14.34
C ALA A 463 -3.77 20.67 14.65
N ALA A 464 -4.26 19.54 14.14
CA ALA A 464 -5.53 18.93 14.52
C ALA A 464 -5.25 17.68 15.37
N ILE A 465 -5.82 17.62 16.56
CA ILE A 465 -5.51 16.60 17.57
C ILE A 465 -6.79 15.87 18.01
N THR A 466 -6.72 14.54 18.05
CA THR A 466 -7.75 13.71 18.68
C THR A 466 -7.21 13.19 20.02
N PRO A 467 -7.85 13.48 21.16
CA PRO A 467 -7.44 12.95 22.44
C PRO A 467 -7.86 11.49 22.62
N LYS A 468 -7.14 10.74 23.47
CA LYS A 468 -7.57 9.41 23.91
C LYS A 468 -8.88 9.49 24.71
N THR A 469 -9.65 8.42 24.69
CA THR A 469 -10.93 8.35 25.40
C THR A 469 -10.76 8.68 26.90
N GLY A 470 -11.46 9.72 27.35
CA GLY A 470 -11.43 10.16 28.74
C GLY A 470 -10.23 11.03 29.14
N ALA A 471 -9.35 11.35 28.21
CA ALA A 471 -8.27 12.30 28.45
C ALA A 471 -8.80 13.74 28.43
N ASP A 472 -8.31 14.58 29.37
CA ASP A 472 -8.56 16.03 29.42
C ASP A 472 -7.31 16.70 28.81
N LEU A 473 -7.43 17.16 27.58
CA LEU A 473 -6.35 17.76 26.80
C LEU A 473 -6.84 19.10 26.24
N THR A 474 -6.06 20.14 26.45
CA THR A 474 -6.33 21.47 25.92
C THR A 474 -5.35 21.85 24.80
N GLU A 475 -5.70 22.84 24.00
CA GLU A 475 -4.83 23.40 22.97
C GLU A 475 -3.50 23.90 23.55
N SER A 476 -3.57 24.57 24.71
CA SER A 476 -2.37 25.05 25.44
C SER A 476 -1.45 23.92 25.90
N ASP A 477 -2.00 22.78 26.31
CA ASP A 477 -1.19 21.62 26.72
C ASP A 477 -0.36 21.10 25.54
N VAL A 478 -0.96 21.08 24.35
CA VAL A 478 -0.29 20.68 23.10
C VAL A 478 0.82 21.66 22.73
N GLU A 479 0.53 22.98 22.78
CA GLU A 479 1.51 24.01 22.47
C GLU A 479 2.70 23.96 23.45
N GLU A 480 2.42 23.90 24.75
CA GLU A 480 3.44 23.86 25.82
C GLU A 480 4.30 22.59 25.69
N TYR A 481 3.68 21.45 25.37
CA TYR A 481 4.40 20.19 25.19
C TYR A 481 5.40 20.28 24.03
N VAL A 482 4.96 20.78 22.86
CA VAL A 482 5.84 20.92 21.70
C VAL A 482 6.93 21.97 21.95
N LEU A 483 6.61 23.09 22.61
CA LEU A 483 7.58 24.13 22.98
C LEU A 483 8.63 23.65 23.98
N GLY A 484 8.30 22.68 24.82
CA GLY A 484 9.23 22.07 25.78
C GLY A 484 10.28 21.17 25.13
N GLU A 485 9.96 20.58 23.97
CA GLU A 485 10.78 19.53 23.36
C GLU A 485 11.39 19.95 22.00
N LEU A 486 10.77 20.88 21.27
CA LEU A 486 11.24 21.33 19.96
C LEU A 486 11.53 22.83 19.92
N ALA A 487 12.27 23.21 18.88
CA ALA A 487 12.59 24.61 18.64
C ALA A 487 11.33 25.48 18.47
N PRO A 488 11.29 26.73 19.01
CA PRO A 488 10.09 27.57 19.04
C PRO A 488 9.44 27.87 17.69
N TYR A 489 10.16 27.74 16.57
CA TYR A 489 9.59 27.93 15.25
C TYR A 489 8.79 26.73 14.74
N LYS A 490 8.93 25.56 15.40
CA LYS A 490 8.23 24.31 15.06
C LYS A 490 6.90 24.13 15.80
N HIS A 491 6.65 24.86 16.89
CA HIS A 491 5.41 24.65 17.64
C HIS A 491 4.18 25.08 16.83
N PRO A 492 3.09 24.32 16.91
CA PRO A 492 1.83 24.70 16.30
C PRO A 492 1.29 25.96 16.99
N ARG A 493 0.89 26.96 16.21
CA ARG A 493 0.32 28.23 16.69
C ARG A 493 -1.20 28.25 16.63
N ILE A 494 -1.74 27.32 15.90
CA ILE A 494 -3.17 27.06 15.81
C ILE A 494 -3.33 25.57 16.08
N VAL A 495 -4.01 25.27 17.19
CA VAL A 495 -4.30 23.90 17.60
C VAL A 495 -5.81 23.74 17.70
N GLU A 496 -6.35 22.67 17.17
CA GLU A 496 -7.74 22.29 17.35
C GLU A 496 -7.84 20.88 17.92
N ILE A 497 -8.62 20.76 18.99
CA ILE A 497 -9.00 19.46 19.54
C ILE A 497 -10.26 18.99 18.83
N ARG A 498 -10.14 17.94 18.05
CA ARG A 498 -11.24 17.36 17.26
C ARG A 498 -11.63 15.97 17.79
N ARG A 499 -12.87 15.58 17.57
CA ARG A 499 -13.36 14.25 17.95
C ARG A 499 -12.79 13.17 17.04
N ASP A 500 -12.69 13.47 15.75
CA ASP A 500 -12.23 12.58 14.69
C ASP A 500 -11.39 13.37 13.68
N LEU A 501 -10.43 12.70 13.01
CA LEU A 501 -9.73 13.24 11.86
C LEU A 501 -10.19 12.55 10.58
N PRO A 502 -10.41 13.30 9.47
CA PRO A 502 -10.83 12.72 8.20
C PRO A 502 -9.72 11.80 7.64
N LYS A 503 -10.11 10.59 7.21
CA LYS A 503 -9.18 9.58 6.71
C LYS A 503 -9.50 9.18 5.27
N THR A 504 -8.51 8.63 4.59
CA THR A 504 -8.68 7.90 3.33
C THR A 504 -9.16 6.49 3.64
N GLY A 505 -9.67 5.76 2.62
CA GLY A 505 -10.00 4.34 2.77
C GLY A 505 -8.82 3.43 3.14
N SER A 506 -7.58 3.94 3.05
CA SER A 506 -6.37 3.26 3.56
C SER A 506 -5.98 3.67 4.98
N GLY A 507 -6.82 4.43 5.68
CA GLY A 507 -6.59 4.88 7.06
C GLY A 507 -5.69 6.11 7.21
N LYS A 508 -5.18 6.71 6.11
CA LYS A 508 -4.33 7.92 6.19
C LYS A 508 -5.16 9.18 6.43
N ILE A 509 -4.67 10.06 7.30
CA ILE A 509 -5.32 11.34 7.57
C ILE A 509 -5.27 12.24 6.32
N ARG A 510 -6.41 12.84 5.97
CA ARG A 510 -6.55 13.76 4.81
C ARG A 510 -6.11 15.18 5.21
N LYS A 511 -4.80 15.42 5.31
CA LYS A 511 -4.25 16.73 5.74
C LYS A 511 -4.68 17.90 4.87
N THR A 512 -4.81 17.69 3.55
CA THR A 512 -5.28 18.76 2.64
C THR A 512 -6.70 19.21 2.98
N MET A 513 -7.59 18.27 3.28
CA MET A 513 -8.96 18.57 3.70
C MET A 513 -8.98 19.33 5.03
N LEU A 514 -8.20 18.88 6.01
CA LEU A 514 -8.04 19.58 7.28
C LEU A 514 -7.50 21.00 7.10
N ARG A 515 -6.47 21.16 6.27
CA ARG A 515 -5.90 22.47 5.95
C ARG A 515 -6.95 23.43 5.36
N ASP A 516 -7.72 22.96 4.39
CA ASP A 516 -8.75 23.77 3.74
C ASP A 516 -9.85 24.18 4.74
N GLU A 517 -10.28 23.26 5.61
CA GLU A 517 -11.21 23.53 6.69
C GLU A 517 -10.66 24.57 7.68
N PHE A 518 -9.39 24.45 8.12
CA PHE A 518 -8.75 25.40 9.02
C PHE A 518 -8.65 26.81 8.42
N ILE A 519 -8.32 26.90 7.12
CA ILE A 519 -8.27 28.19 6.42
C ILE A 519 -9.65 28.86 6.44
N ASP A 520 -10.71 28.09 6.16
CA ASP A 520 -12.09 28.58 6.15
C ASP A 520 -12.59 28.94 7.57
N GLU A 521 -12.29 28.12 8.59
CA GLU A 521 -12.76 28.31 9.96
C GLU A 521 -12.06 29.47 10.68
N HIS A 522 -10.82 29.78 10.32
CA HIS A 522 -10.02 30.86 10.94
C HIS A 522 -9.88 32.11 10.07
N ASP A 523 -10.59 32.19 8.92
CA ASP A 523 -10.52 33.34 7.98
C ASP A 523 -9.07 33.68 7.55
N LEU A 524 -8.23 32.66 7.25
CA LEU A 524 -6.81 32.79 6.94
C LEU A 524 -6.51 32.99 5.45
#